data_f1b7bff9af91931c0233ceb2d8d881db
#
_entry.id   f1b7bff9af91931c0233ceb2d8d881db
#
_cell.length_a   1.000
_cell.length_b   1.000
_cell.length_c   1.000
_cell.angle_alpha   90.00
_cell.angle_beta   90.00
_cell.angle_gamma   90.00
#
_symmetry.space_group_name_H-M   'P 1'
#
loop_
_entity.id
_entity.type
_entity.pdbx_description
1 polymer ?
#
loop_
_entity_poly.entity_id
_entity_poly.type
_entity_poly.pdbx_seq_one_letter_code
_entity_poly.pdbx_strand_id
1 'polypeptide(L)'
;MLLLLQLATRRERQIIQDNREQFLKTMRDLRRLVQRMSPNGEFRSYEWRQLQREVPRVINEFVAGFTETLMPELVALEAPVQEFAQDYADLEETSFIPQTEQQVLESVFIDQSKLPLLAYLIYNGRLARDLVNKFNRAVDIGLLRGDPTPKIANDILRLTMRNGEVVPVVKTGSYANMASTQIKNTLDGAVWGQINQNLKIGWREVEPTSWVWNAVLDSRTCPVCAPLHMKKVPKPPTFVSTGFSRTLPPVHPRCRCSILPVY
;
A
#
# COMPACT_ATOMS: atom_id res chain seq x y z
N MET A 1 -18.64 10.64 1.34
CA MET A 1 -17.37 10.51 0.56
C MET A 1 -16.21 11.36 1.08
N LEU A 2 -16.38 12.67 1.30
CA LEU A 2 -15.31 13.53 1.84
C LEU A 2 -14.78 13.03 3.18
N LEU A 3 -15.66 12.58 4.07
CA LEU A 3 -15.31 12.02 5.38
C LEU A 3 -14.43 10.77 5.22
N LEU A 4 -14.79 9.81 4.35
CA LEU A 4 -13.98 8.62 4.09
C LEU A 4 -12.62 8.99 3.51
N LEU A 5 -12.53 10.00 2.64
CA LEU A 5 -11.28 10.48 2.10
C LEU A 5 -10.37 11.08 3.18
N GLN A 6 -10.93 11.87 4.09
CA GLN A 6 -10.21 12.47 5.22
C GLN A 6 -9.71 11.37 6.17
N LEU A 7 -10.57 10.40 6.49
CA LEU A 7 -10.21 9.24 7.32
C LEU A 7 -9.06 8.44 6.71
N ALA A 8 -9.19 8.03 5.44
CA ALA A 8 -8.17 7.29 4.73
C ALA A 8 -6.83 8.04 4.72
N THR A 9 -6.86 9.33 4.35
CA THR A 9 -5.65 10.16 4.29
C THR A 9 -4.98 10.32 5.65
N ARG A 10 -5.77 10.45 6.73
CA ARG A 10 -5.24 10.57 8.09
C ARG A 10 -4.56 9.27 8.53
N ARG A 11 -5.19 8.12 8.29
CA ARG A 11 -4.63 6.81 8.62
C ARG A 11 -3.37 6.49 7.84
N GLU A 12 -3.36 6.73 6.53
CA GLU A 12 -2.18 6.57 5.70
C GLU A 12 -0.99 7.38 6.22
N ARG A 13 -1.21 8.64 6.60
CA ARG A 13 -0.16 9.50 7.16
C ARG A 13 0.36 8.96 8.49
N GLN A 14 -0.53 8.50 9.36
CA GLN A 14 -0.15 7.93 10.65
C GLN A 14 0.73 6.71 10.47
N ILE A 15 0.28 5.72 9.67
CA ILE A 15 1.05 4.51 9.39
C ILE A 15 2.42 4.82 8.77
N ILE A 16 2.49 5.78 7.84
CA ILE A 16 3.77 6.20 7.25
C ILE A 16 4.69 6.81 8.31
N GLN A 17 4.14 7.62 9.21
CA GLN A 17 4.91 8.27 10.27
C GLN A 17 5.46 7.25 11.27
N ASP A 18 4.62 6.31 11.71
CA ASP A 18 4.98 5.28 12.69
C ASP A 18 6.07 4.32 12.15
N ASN A 19 6.03 4.06 10.84
CA ASN A 19 7.02 3.19 10.20
C ASN A 19 8.26 3.94 9.65
N ARG A 20 8.32 5.26 9.79
CA ARG A 20 9.37 6.07 9.17
C ARG A 20 10.77 5.70 9.65
N GLU A 21 10.96 5.56 10.96
CA GLU A 21 12.26 5.25 11.54
C GLU A 21 12.73 3.85 11.15
N GLN A 22 11.84 2.87 11.15
CA GLN A 22 12.13 1.51 10.70
C GLN A 22 12.51 1.49 9.22
N PHE A 23 11.78 2.22 8.36
CA PHE A 23 12.12 2.37 6.95
C PHE A 23 13.52 2.98 6.76
N LEU A 24 13.81 4.08 7.45
CA LEU A 24 15.11 4.73 7.33
C LEU A 24 16.25 3.86 7.87
N LYS A 25 16.02 3.10 8.96
CA LYS A 25 16.98 2.11 9.46
C LYS A 25 17.27 1.05 8.40
N THR A 26 16.22 0.46 7.82
CA THR A 26 16.36 -0.53 6.74
C THR A 26 17.15 0.02 5.55
N MET A 27 16.88 1.25 5.12
CA MET A 27 17.63 1.87 4.02
C MET A 27 19.10 2.10 4.37
N ARG A 28 19.42 2.46 5.63
CA ARG A 28 20.82 2.58 6.11
C ARG A 28 21.50 1.22 6.11
N ASP A 29 20.81 0.17 6.55
CA ASP A 29 21.35 -1.18 6.60
C ASP A 29 21.63 -1.73 5.19
N LEU A 30 20.71 -1.55 4.24
CA LEU A 30 20.93 -1.89 2.83
C LEU A 30 22.12 -1.11 2.22
N ARG A 31 22.21 0.17 2.52
CA ARG A 31 23.37 0.99 2.10
C ARG A 31 24.69 0.46 2.67
N ARG A 32 24.71 0.10 3.97
CA ARG A 32 25.88 -0.48 4.64
C ARG A 32 26.26 -1.84 4.05
N LEU A 33 25.28 -2.67 3.67
CA LEU A 33 25.54 -3.94 3.00
C LEU A 33 26.30 -3.71 1.68
N VAL A 34 25.83 -2.78 0.84
CA VAL A 34 26.52 -2.42 -0.40
C VAL A 34 27.96 -1.97 -0.12
N GLN A 35 28.17 -1.12 0.88
CA GLN A 35 29.50 -0.59 1.23
C GLN A 35 30.46 -1.65 1.77
N ARG A 36 29.95 -2.63 2.56
CA ARG A 36 30.80 -3.71 3.11
C ARG A 36 31.22 -4.74 2.07
N MET A 37 30.37 -4.98 1.06
CA MET A 37 30.64 -6.00 0.05
C MET A 37 31.71 -5.60 -0.95
N SER A 38 32.05 -4.32 -1.02
CA SER A 38 33.11 -3.85 -1.89
C SER A 38 33.84 -2.64 -1.30
N PRO A 39 34.67 -2.86 -0.27
CA PRO A 39 35.42 -1.77 0.38
C PRO A 39 36.38 -1.06 -0.57
N ASN A 40 36.82 -1.73 -1.65
CA ASN A 40 37.80 -1.21 -2.61
C ASN A 40 37.17 -0.61 -3.89
N GLY A 41 35.82 -0.45 -3.93
CA GLY A 41 35.13 0.22 -5.04
C GLY A 41 34.76 -0.66 -6.22
N GLU A 42 35.17 -1.94 -6.27
CA GLU A 42 34.80 -2.88 -7.33
C GLU A 42 34.00 -4.06 -6.77
N PHE A 43 32.86 -4.35 -7.39
CA PHE A 43 32.08 -5.54 -7.06
C PHE A 43 32.65 -6.76 -7.75
N ARG A 44 33.03 -7.78 -6.97
CA ARG A 44 33.32 -9.11 -7.50
C ARG A 44 32.03 -9.95 -7.56
N SER A 45 31.98 -10.92 -8.46
CA SER A 45 30.81 -11.80 -8.63
C SER A 45 30.42 -12.57 -7.36
N TYR A 46 31.36 -12.85 -6.47
CA TYR A 46 31.13 -13.47 -5.16
C TYR A 46 30.40 -12.49 -4.22
N GLU A 47 30.86 -11.25 -4.14
CA GLU A 47 30.28 -10.20 -3.28
C GLU A 47 28.86 -9.87 -3.71
N TRP A 48 28.60 -9.84 -5.02
CA TRP A 48 27.26 -9.68 -5.56
C TRP A 48 26.32 -10.81 -5.14
N ARG A 49 26.76 -12.08 -5.23
CA ARG A 49 25.96 -13.23 -4.77
C ARG A 49 25.69 -13.20 -3.27
N GLN A 50 26.64 -12.72 -2.47
CA GLN A 50 26.45 -12.56 -1.02
C GLN A 50 25.42 -11.45 -0.74
N LEU A 51 25.51 -10.31 -1.41
CA LEU A 51 24.53 -9.22 -1.31
C LEU A 51 23.11 -9.71 -1.63
N GLN A 52 22.95 -10.47 -2.72
CA GLN A 52 21.67 -11.05 -3.12
C GLN A 52 21.06 -12.01 -2.07
N ARG A 53 21.86 -12.60 -1.18
CA ARG A 53 21.37 -13.43 -0.07
C ARG A 53 20.97 -12.60 1.16
N GLU A 54 21.71 -11.53 1.47
CA GLU A 54 21.49 -10.71 2.67
C GLU A 54 20.34 -9.72 2.50
N VAL A 55 20.18 -9.15 1.31
CA VAL A 55 19.15 -8.15 1.03
C VAL A 55 17.72 -8.66 1.28
N PRO A 56 17.34 -9.87 0.83
CA PRO A 56 16.01 -10.41 1.13
C PRO A 56 15.72 -10.50 2.63
N ARG A 57 16.71 -10.87 3.45
CA ARG A 57 16.55 -10.94 4.91
C ARG A 57 16.20 -9.57 5.50
N VAL A 58 16.98 -8.55 5.17
CA VAL A 58 16.76 -7.18 5.68
C VAL A 58 15.40 -6.62 5.22
N ILE A 59 15.02 -6.89 3.98
CA ILE A 59 13.73 -6.42 3.44
C ILE A 59 12.56 -7.20 4.06
N ASN A 60 12.68 -8.50 4.27
CA ASN A 60 11.65 -9.31 4.90
C ASN A 60 11.43 -8.90 6.37
N GLU A 61 12.49 -8.63 7.12
CA GLU A 61 12.40 -8.09 8.50
C GLU A 61 11.63 -6.75 8.53
N PHE A 62 11.91 -5.87 7.58
CA PHE A 62 11.17 -4.61 7.45
C PHE A 62 9.69 -4.84 7.13
N VAL A 63 9.39 -5.69 6.13
CA VAL A 63 8.01 -5.97 5.70
C VAL A 63 7.21 -6.63 6.82
N ALA A 64 7.82 -7.53 7.60
CA ALA A 64 7.19 -8.13 8.76
C ALA A 64 6.79 -7.09 9.80
N GLY A 65 7.72 -6.23 10.25
CA GLY A 65 7.42 -5.17 11.21
C GLY A 65 6.44 -4.12 10.67
N PHE A 66 6.50 -3.80 9.37
CA PHE A 66 5.52 -2.94 8.72
C PHE A 66 4.11 -3.57 8.77
N THR A 67 4.00 -4.88 8.58
CA THR A 67 2.73 -5.60 8.64
C THR A 67 2.15 -5.60 10.07
N GLU A 68 3.00 -5.81 11.07
CA GLU A 68 2.61 -5.76 12.49
C GLU A 68 2.01 -4.41 12.89
N THR A 69 2.54 -3.30 12.38
CA THR A 69 2.01 -1.96 12.64
C THR A 69 0.80 -1.63 11.77
N LEU A 70 0.70 -2.17 10.57
CA LEU A 70 -0.39 -1.92 9.64
C LEU A 70 -1.70 -2.57 10.09
N MET A 71 -1.64 -3.80 10.60
CA MET A 71 -2.84 -4.59 10.91
C MET A 71 -3.75 -3.92 11.95
N PRO A 72 -3.26 -3.45 13.12
CA PRO A 72 -4.10 -2.72 14.08
C PRO A 72 -4.76 -1.47 13.49
N GLU A 73 -4.04 -0.76 12.62
CA GLU A 73 -4.55 0.46 11.98
C GLU A 73 -5.66 0.17 10.96
N LEU A 74 -5.60 -0.97 10.26
CA LEU A 74 -6.68 -1.42 9.37
C LEU A 74 -7.93 -1.84 10.17
N VAL A 75 -7.76 -2.53 11.30
CA VAL A 75 -8.86 -2.88 12.21
C VAL A 75 -9.50 -1.61 12.78
N ALA A 76 -8.70 -0.62 13.17
CA ALA A 76 -9.19 0.65 13.70
C ALA A 76 -9.97 1.52 12.67
N LEU A 77 -10.01 1.13 11.39
CA LEU A 77 -10.90 1.75 10.40
C LEU A 77 -12.37 1.33 10.56
N GLU A 78 -12.64 0.26 11.31
CA GLU A 78 -13.99 -0.29 11.43
C GLU A 78 -14.98 0.73 11.97
N ALA A 79 -14.76 1.24 13.18
CA ALA A 79 -15.71 2.12 13.85
C ALA A 79 -16.06 3.37 13.03
N PRO A 80 -15.10 4.16 12.50
CA PRO A 80 -15.45 5.34 11.72
C PRO A 80 -16.05 5.00 10.34
N VAL A 81 -15.79 3.82 9.77
CA VAL A 81 -16.47 3.40 8.54
C VAL A 81 -17.90 2.97 8.84
N GLN A 82 -18.14 2.32 9.98
CA GLN A 82 -19.49 1.98 10.43
C GLN A 82 -20.32 3.23 10.75
N GLU A 83 -19.75 4.22 11.44
CA GLU A 83 -20.39 5.52 11.67
C GLU A 83 -20.81 6.17 10.36
N PHE A 84 -19.89 6.28 9.39
CA PHE A 84 -20.22 6.80 8.06
C PHE A 84 -21.33 6.01 7.37
N ALA A 85 -21.29 4.68 7.46
CA ALA A 85 -22.26 3.83 6.80
C ALA A 85 -23.64 3.91 7.47
N GLN A 86 -23.69 4.08 8.79
CA GLN A 86 -24.93 4.32 9.52
C GLN A 86 -25.55 5.67 9.15
N ASP A 87 -24.74 6.75 9.16
CA ASP A 87 -25.19 8.09 8.73
C ASP A 87 -25.75 8.05 7.30
N TYR A 88 -25.10 7.29 6.41
CA TYR A 88 -25.58 7.13 5.04
C TYR A 88 -26.90 6.35 4.98
N ALA A 89 -27.02 5.27 5.76
CA ALA A 89 -28.25 4.46 5.82
C ALA A 89 -29.43 5.26 6.40
N ASP A 90 -29.19 6.09 7.40
CA ASP A 90 -30.19 6.95 8.00
C ASP A 90 -30.71 8.00 7.01
N LEU A 91 -29.83 8.55 6.15
CA LEU A 91 -30.22 9.47 5.08
C LEU A 91 -31.09 8.79 3.99
N GLU A 92 -30.84 7.51 3.73
CA GLU A 92 -31.59 6.71 2.74
C GLU A 92 -32.75 5.93 3.37
N GLU A 93 -33.07 6.19 4.65
CA GLU A 93 -34.13 5.48 5.42
C GLU A 93 -33.93 3.93 5.42
N THR A 94 -32.70 3.49 5.46
CA THR A 94 -32.33 2.07 5.39
C THR A 94 -31.58 1.63 6.66
N SER A 95 -31.26 0.34 6.79
CA SER A 95 -30.50 -0.19 7.93
C SER A 95 -29.07 -0.54 7.52
N PHE A 96 -28.14 -0.24 8.38
CA PHE A 96 -26.77 -0.74 8.31
C PHE A 96 -26.53 -1.71 9.48
N ILE A 97 -25.93 -2.86 9.19
CA ILE A 97 -25.62 -3.86 10.22
C ILE A 97 -24.14 -3.74 10.57
N PRO A 98 -23.83 -3.26 11.79
CA PRO A 98 -22.46 -3.16 12.25
C PRO A 98 -21.76 -4.52 12.26
N GLN A 99 -20.48 -4.53 11.88
CA GLN A 99 -19.64 -5.73 11.96
C GLN A 99 -19.15 -5.94 13.39
N THR A 100 -18.96 -7.20 13.76
CA THR A 100 -18.22 -7.53 14.98
C THR A 100 -16.71 -7.43 14.70
N GLU A 101 -15.91 -7.15 15.74
CA GLU A 101 -14.44 -7.14 15.64
C GLU A 101 -13.91 -8.44 15.01
N GLN A 102 -14.52 -9.58 15.34
CA GLN A 102 -14.16 -10.87 14.74
C GLN A 102 -14.43 -10.91 13.25
N GLN A 103 -15.57 -10.39 12.77
CA GLN A 103 -15.86 -10.31 11.33
C GLN A 103 -14.90 -9.39 10.61
N VAL A 104 -14.45 -8.31 11.23
CA VAL A 104 -13.43 -7.41 10.67
C VAL A 104 -12.09 -8.13 10.59
N LEU A 105 -11.65 -8.78 11.66
CA LEU A 105 -10.43 -9.59 11.66
C LEU A 105 -10.50 -10.69 10.60
N GLU A 106 -11.61 -11.41 10.52
CA GLU A 106 -11.85 -12.40 9.47
C GLU A 106 -11.82 -11.75 8.08
N SER A 107 -12.40 -10.57 7.88
CA SER A 107 -12.36 -9.88 6.58
C SER A 107 -10.96 -9.50 6.14
N VAL A 108 -10.08 -9.25 7.09
CA VAL A 108 -8.66 -8.97 6.85
C VAL A 108 -7.87 -10.25 6.59
N PHE A 109 -8.29 -11.40 7.18
CA PHE A 109 -7.56 -12.67 7.16
C PHE A 109 -8.17 -13.77 6.29
N ILE A 110 -9.40 -13.61 5.78
CA ILE A 110 -10.13 -14.68 5.09
C ILE A 110 -9.54 -14.99 3.71
N ASP A 111 -9.38 -16.30 3.51
CA ASP A 111 -9.17 -17.03 2.25
C ASP A 111 -8.34 -16.29 1.20
N GLN A 112 -7.16 -16.81 0.92
CA GLN A 112 -6.18 -16.23 -0.02
C GLN A 112 -6.79 -15.84 -1.39
N SER A 113 -7.91 -16.44 -1.80
CA SER A 113 -8.65 -16.10 -3.01
C SER A 113 -9.60 -14.89 -2.85
N LYS A 114 -9.94 -14.51 -1.62
CA LYS A 114 -10.89 -13.44 -1.26
C LYS A 114 -10.23 -12.25 -0.56
N LEU A 115 -8.94 -12.36 -0.25
CA LEU A 115 -8.21 -11.27 0.38
C LEU A 115 -8.31 -9.99 -0.44
N PRO A 116 -8.59 -8.83 0.18
CA PRO A 116 -8.36 -7.55 -0.44
C PRO A 116 -6.94 -7.54 -1.04
N LEU A 117 -6.78 -6.92 -2.19
CA LEU A 117 -5.53 -6.89 -2.97
C LEU A 117 -4.25 -6.73 -2.13
N LEU A 118 -4.38 -6.13 -0.97
CA LEU A 118 -3.30 -5.86 -0.05
C LEU A 118 -2.86 -7.06 0.78
N ALA A 119 -3.79 -7.73 1.43
CA ALA A 119 -3.43 -8.90 2.23
C ALA A 119 -2.78 -9.94 1.30
N TYR A 120 -3.26 -10.04 0.06
CA TYR A 120 -2.61 -10.83 -0.99
C TYR A 120 -1.17 -10.35 -1.27
N LEU A 121 -0.93 -9.05 -1.39
CA LEU A 121 0.40 -8.49 -1.69
C LEU A 121 1.40 -8.67 -0.55
N ILE A 122 0.94 -8.60 0.70
CA ILE A 122 1.77 -8.77 1.90
C ILE A 122 1.95 -10.24 2.23
N TYR A 123 0.86 -11.01 2.32
CA TYR A 123 0.88 -12.43 2.70
C TYR A 123 1.65 -13.31 1.73
N ASN A 124 1.57 -13.06 0.42
CA ASN A 124 2.34 -13.81 -0.58
C ASN A 124 3.79 -13.33 -0.73
N GLY A 125 4.26 -12.47 0.17
CA GLY A 125 5.61 -11.91 0.10
C GLY A 125 5.87 -11.07 -1.16
N ARG A 126 4.81 -10.63 -1.85
CA ARG A 126 4.94 -9.88 -3.10
C ARG A 126 5.56 -8.52 -2.87
N LEU A 127 5.16 -7.82 -1.80
CA LEU A 127 5.78 -6.54 -1.45
C LEU A 127 7.29 -6.70 -1.22
N ALA A 128 7.69 -7.70 -0.43
CA ALA A 128 9.10 -7.98 -0.18
C ALA A 128 9.84 -8.32 -1.47
N ARG A 129 9.29 -9.19 -2.32
CA ARG A 129 9.90 -9.53 -3.63
C ARG A 129 10.05 -8.32 -4.54
N ASP A 130 9.03 -7.47 -4.62
CA ASP A 130 9.07 -6.26 -5.45
C ASP A 130 10.14 -5.29 -4.94
N LEU A 131 10.30 -5.14 -3.62
CA LEU A 131 11.35 -4.33 -3.01
C LEU A 131 12.74 -4.92 -3.28
N VAL A 132 12.92 -6.24 -3.15
CA VAL A 132 14.19 -6.93 -3.48
C VAL A 132 14.53 -6.75 -4.95
N ASN A 133 13.57 -6.97 -5.85
CA ASN A 133 13.80 -6.83 -7.29
C ASN A 133 14.17 -5.39 -7.67
N LYS A 134 13.53 -4.39 -7.07
CA LYS A 134 13.88 -2.98 -7.28
C LYS A 134 15.27 -2.65 -6.73
N PHE A 135 15.67 -3.23 -5.60
CA PHE A 135 16.99 -3.07 -5.05
C PHE A 135 18.05 -3.66 -6.00
N ASN A 136 17.88 -4.92 -6.40
CA ASN A 136 18.80 -5.59 -7.31
C ASN A 136 18.96 -4.79 -8.60
N ARG A 137 17.84 -4.33 -9.19
CA ARG A 137 17.86 -3.50 -10.39
C ARG A 137 18.60 -2.18 -10.18
N ALA A 138 18.48 -1.54 -9.02
CA ALA A 138 19.19 -0.28 -8.74
C ALA A 138 20.72 -0.51 -8.66
N VAL A 139 21.15 -1.63 -8.05
CA VAL A 139 22.56 -2.00 -8.01
C VAL A 139 23.07 -2.41 -9.39
N ASP A 140 22.35 -3.27 -10.11
CA ASP A 140 22.71 -3.70 -11.47
C ASP A 140 22.91 -2.52 -12.42
N ILE A 141 22.03 -1.51 -12.39
CA ILE A 141 22.16 -0.29 -13.19
C ILE A 141 23.46 0.45 -12.83
N GLY A 142 23.79 0.55 -11.55
CA GLY A 142 25.06 1.16 -11.11
C GLY A 142 26.28 0.40 -11.62
N LEU A 143 26.26 -0.93 -11.54
CA LEU A 143 27.33 -1.80 -12.02
C LEU A 143 27.50 -1.71 -13.53
N LEU A 144 26.40 -1.74 -14.29
CA LEU A 144 26.42 -1.60 -15.76
C LEU A 144 26.97 -0.25 -16.23
N ARG A 145 26.82 0.81 -15.42
CA ARG A 145 27.40 2.13 -15.69
C ARG A 145 28.87 2.25 -15.29
N GLY A 146 29.42 1.23 -14.63
CA GLY A 146 30.76 1.31 -14.03
C GLY A 146 30.81 2.27 -12.84
N ASP A 147 29.70 2.49 -12.16
CA ASP A 147 29.64 3.39 -11.01
C ASP A 147 30.42 2.80 -9.83
N PRO A 148 31.25 3.60 -9.13
CA PRO A 148 31.97 3.11 -7.95
C PRO A 148 30.99 2.84 -6.80
N THR A 149 31.33 1.89 -5.94
CA THR A 149 30.48 1.45 -4.80
C THR A 149 29.92 2.58 -3.94
N PRO A 150 30.67 3.65 -3.59
CA PRO A 150 30.12 4.77 -2.84
C PRO A 150 28.98 5.50 -3.58
N LYS A 151 29.04 5.56 -4.91
CA LYS A 151 27.96 6.16 -5.72
C LYS A 151 26.74 5.24 -5.74
N ILE A 152 26.92 3.93 -5.94
CA ILE A 152 25.82 2.94 -5.86
C ILE A 152 25.17 3.00 -4.48
N ALA A 153 25.95 3.03 -3.40
CA ALA A 153 25.41 3.15 -2.04
C ALA A 153 24.63 4.47 -1.82
N ASN A 154 25.06 5.58 -2.43
CA ASN A 154 24.32 6.86 -2.39
C ASN A 154 23.04 6.82 -3.24
N ASP A 155 22.98 6.00 -4.28
CA ASP A 155 21.76 5.76 -5.07
C ASP A 155 20.76 4.86 -4.33
N ILE A 156 21.20 4.07 -3.33
CA ILE A 156 20.30 3.40 -2.40
C ILE A 156 19.70 4.41 -1.42
N LEU A 157 20.55 5.10 -0.65
CA LEU A 157 20.16 6.15 0.29
C LEU A 157 21.25 7.20 0.39
N ARG A 158 20.92 8.43 0.01
CA ARG A 158 21.83 9.56 0.20
C ARG A 158 21.87 9.97 1.68
N LEU A 159 23.08 10.16 2.21
CA LEU A 159 23.30 10.78 3.50
C LEU A 159 23.89 12.18 3.26
N THR A 160 23.45 13.16 4.04
CA THR A 160 23.98 14.54 4.01
C THR A 160 24.21 15.02 5.42
N MET A 161 25.08 16.03 5.59
CA MET A 161 25.26 16.72 6.86
C MET A 161 24.30 17.90 6.96
N ARG A 162 23.60 17.99 8.09
CA ARG A 162 22.72 19.12 8.40
C ARG A 162 22.89 19.47 9.89
N ASN A 163 23.31 20.69 10.18
CA ASN A 163 23.56 21.16 11.56
C ASN A 163 24.49 20.23 12.37
N GLY A 164 25.53 19.69 11.72
CA GLY A 164 26.48 18.77 12.38
C GLY A 164 26.01 17.30 12.47
N GLU A 165 24.78 16.98 12.08
CA GLU A 165 24.24 15.62 12.11
C GLU A 165 24.16 15.02 10.71
N VAL A 166 24.39 13.69 10.65
CA VAL A 166 24.21 12.90 9.41
C VAL A 166 22.75 12.53 9.27
N VAL A 167 22.07 13.15 8.30
CA VAL A 167 20.65 12.93 8.03
C VAL A 167 20.43 12.22 6.70
N PRO A 168 19.46 11.27 6.63
CA PRO A 168 19.11 10.62 5.39
C PRO A 168 18.26 11.53 4.49
N VAL A 169 18.56 11.52 3.18
CA VAL A 169 17.80 12.24 2.17
C VAL A 169 17.27 11.26 1.13
N VAL A 170 15.94 11.16 1.04
CA VAL A 170 15.28 10.37 0.00
C VAL A 170 15.25 11.18 -1.29
N LYS A 171 16.25 10.97 -2.14
CA LYS A 171 16.39 11.65 -3.42
C LYS A 171 15.50 10.99 -4.48
N THR A 172 14.86 11.79 -5.33
CA THR A 172 14.13 11.30 -6.50
C THR A 172 15.02 10.39 -7.35
N GLY A 173 14.49 9.23 -7.76
CA GLY A 173 15.22 8.22 -8.52
C GLY A 173 16.10 7.28 -7.68
N SER A 174 16.32 7.53 -6.37
CA SER A 174 17.00 6.58 -5.50
C SER A 174 16.13 5.36 -5.20
N TYR A 175 16.78 4.25 -4.79
CA TYR A 175 16.04 3.08 -4.32
C TYR A 175 15.10 3.41 -3.15
N ALA A 176 15.55 4.20 -2.18
CA ALA A 176 14.70 4.64 -1.06
C ALA A 176 13.43 5.35 -1.54
N ASN A 177 13.51 6.18 -2.59
CA ASN A 177 12.34 6.81 -3.19
C ASN A 177 11.41 5.80 -3.87
N MET A 178 11.96 4.87 -4.64
CA MET A 178 11.18 3.82 -5.30
C MET A 178 10.49 2.91 -4.27
N ALA A 179 11.20 2.52 -3.21
CA ALA A 179 10.66 1.72 -2.11
C ALA A 179 9.54 2.45 -1.36
N SER A 180 9.76 3.72 -1.00
CA SER A 180 8.74 4.56 -0.35
C SER A 180 7.48 4.69 -1.21
N THR A 181 7.63 4.88 -2.51
CA THR A 181 6.51 4.95 -3.45
C THR A 181 5.75 3.63 -3.51
N GLN A 182 6.45 2.49 -3.53
CA GLN A 182 5.83 1.16 -3.53
C GLN A 182 5.04 0.92 -2.24
N ILE A 183 5.62 1.26 -1.09
CA ILE A 183 4.96 1.12 0.21
C ILE A 183 3.69 1.99 0.26
N LYS A 184 3.77 3.25 -0.19
CA LYS A 184 2.59 4.12 -0.26
C LYS A 184 1.50 3.55 -1.16
N ASN A 185 1.84 3.07 -2.35
CA ASN A 185 0.86 2.48 -3.26
C ASN A 185 0.18 1.24 -2.65
N THR A 186 0.96 0.45 -1.92
CA THR A 186 0.45 -0.73 -1.21
C THR A 186 -0.47 -0.29 -0.08
N LEU A 187 -0.08 0.71 0.71
CA LEU A 187 -0.87 1.25 1.82
C LEU A 187 -2.19 1.87 1.34
N ASP A 188 -2.16 2.72 0.29
CA ASP A 188 -3.37 3.28 -0.31
C ASP A 188 -4.37 2.17 -0.69
N GLY A 189 -3.87 1.10 -1.33
CA GLY A 189 -4.69 -0.05 -1.69
C GLY A 189 -5.28 -0.79 -0.48
N ALA A 190 -4.56 -0.81 0.64
CA ALA A 190 -4.96 -1.39 1.92
C ALA A 190 -6.13 -0.70 2.54
N VAL A 191 -5.88 0.54 2.84
CA VAL A 191 -6.82 1.39 3.55
C VAL A 191 -8.15 1.43 2.78
N TRP A 192 -8.10 1.70 1.46
CA TRP A 192 -9.31 1.73 0.64
C TRP A 192 -9.94 0.35 0.43
N GLY A 193 -9.13 -0.71 0.36
CA GLY A 193 -9.61 -2.09 0.32
C GLY A 193 -10.41 -2.44 1.57
N GLN A 194 -9.86 -2.11 2.75
CA GLN A 194 -10.53 -2.36 4.03
C GLN A 194 -11.82 -1.52 4.18
N ILE A 195 -11.78 -0.24 3.84
CA ILE A 195 -12.98 0.62 3.83
C ILE A 195 -14.09 -0.01 2.98
N ASN A 196 -13.78 -0.40 1.74
CA ASN A 196 -14.78 -0.97 0.84
C ASN A 196 -15.29 -2.33 1.30
N GLN A 197 -14.43 -3.14 1.91
CA GLN A 197 -14.82 -4.44 2.47
C GLN A 197 -15.78 -4.25 3.65
N ASN A 198 -15.48 -3.34 4.57
CA ASN A 198 -16.33 -3.02 5.70
C ASN A 198 -17.70 -2.49 5.23
N LEU A 199 -17.72 -1.57 4.28
CA LEU A 199 -18.96 -1.08 3.68
C LEU A 199 -19.79 -2.21 3.05
N LYS A 200 -19.15 -3.07 2.25
CA LYS A 200 -19.85 -4.18 1.59
C LYS A 200 -20.48 -5.15 2.57
N ILE A 201 -19.75 -5.50 3.66
CA ILE A 201 -20.28 -6.45 4.64
C ILE A 201 -21.43 -5.80 5.42
N GLY A 202 -21.27 -4.56 5.88
CA GLY A 202 -22.32 -3.84 6.60
C GLY A 202 -23.63 -3.68 5.82
N TRP A 203 -23.57 -3.57 4.48
CA TRP A 203 -24.75 -3.51 3.62
C TRP A 203 -25.17 -4.85 3.00
N ARG A 204 -24.59 -5.96 3.43
CA ARG A 204 -24.85 -7.28 2.83
C ARG A 204 -26.30 -7.73 2.98
N GLU A 205 -26.92 -7.45 4.13
CA GLU A 205 -28.26 -7.89 4.48
C GLU A 205 -29.34 -6.89 4.12
N VAL A 206 -28.94 -5.69 3.72
CA VAL A 206 -29.86 -4.63 3.30
C VAL A 206 -30.09 -4.70 1.79
N GLU A 207 -30.47 -5.75 1.27
CA GLU A 207 -30.77 -6.08 -0.13
C GLU A 207 -30.88 -4.88 -1.11
N PRO A 208 -29.78 -4.17 -1.44
CA PRO A 208 -29.86 -3.04 -2.35
C PRO A 208 -30.27 -3.53 -3.74
N THR A 209 -31.10 -2.75 -4.44
CA THR A 209 -31.53 -3.06 -5.82
C THR A 209 -30.37 -2.90 -6.81
N SER A 210 -29.45 -2.02 -6.50
CA SER A 210 -28.26 -1.76 -7.32
C SER A 210 -27.13 -1.15 -6.52
N TRP A 211 -25.97 -1.03 -7.16
CA TRP A 211 -24.76 -0.45 -6.60
C TRP A 211 -24.25 0.67 -7.50
N VAL A 212 -23.70 1.72 -6.89
CA VAL A 212 -23.11 2.85 -7.58
C VAL A 212 -21.61 2.90 -7.29
N TRP A 213 -20.83 3.08 -8.35
CA TRP A 213 -19.40 3.37 -8.22
C TRP A 213 -19.19 4.85 -7.89
N ASN A 214 -18.57 5.11 -6.77
CA ASN A 214 -18.27 6.45 -6.33
C ASN A 214 -16.76 6.73 -6.38
N ALA A 215 -16.32 7.44 -7.43
CA ALA A 215 -14.93 7.85 -7.57
C ALA A 215 -14.70 9.20 -6.89
N VAL A 216 -13.55 9.36 -6.23
CA VAL A 216 -13.08 10.68 -5.79
C VAL A 216 -12.64 11.46 -7.02
N LEU A 217 -13.40 12.50 -7.40
CA LEU A 217 -13.11 13.33 -8.57
C LEU A 217 -12.18 14.48 -8.18
N ASP A 218 -10.88 14.30 -8.45
CA ASP A 218 -9.85 15.32 -8.28
C ASP A 218 -8.72 15.12 -9.31
N SER A 219 -7.65 15.92 -9.22
CA SER A 219 -6.50 15.84 -10.12
C SER A 219 -5.77 14.47 -10.12
N ARG A 220 -6.07 13.60 -9.15
CA ARG A 220 -5.51 12.25 -9.03
C ARG A 220 -6.47 11.16 -9.50
N THR A 221 -7.66 11.52 -9.98
CA THR A 221 -8.62 10.55 -10.51
C THR A 221 -8.08 9.93 -11.79
N CYS A 222 -7.99 8.60 -11.82
CA CYS A 222 -7.45 7.92 -12.98
C CYS A 222 -8.50 7.81 -14.11
N PRO A 223 -8.04 7.73 -15.38
CA PRO A 223 -8.94 7.61 -16.54
C PRO A 223 -9.76 6.32 -16.55
N VAL A 224 -9.38 5.32 -15.77
CA VAL A 224 -10.13 4.06 -15.63
C VAL A 224 -11.31 4.21 -14.67
N CYS A 225 -11.14 4.95 -13.57
CA CYS A 225 -12.17 5.13 -12.53
C CYS A 225 -13.12 6.29 -12.84
N ALA A 226 -12.66 7.34 -13.53
CA ALA A 226 -13.50 8.51 -13.85
C ALA A 226 -14.78 8.13 -14.61
N PRO A 227 -14.77 7.28 -15.65
CA PRO A 227 -15.99 6.89 -16.37
C PRO A 227 -16.96 6.01 -15.56
N LEU A 228 -16.51 5.48 -14.43
CA LEU A 228 -17.34 4.67 -13.55
C LEU A 228 -18.08 5.50 -12.51
N HIS A 229 -17.67 6.77 -12.29
CA HIS A 229 -18.33 7.63 -11.32
C HIS A 229 -19.82 7.72 -11.59
N MET A 230 -20.63 7.47 -10.53
CA MET A 230 -22.10 7.39 -10.57
C MET A 230 -22.67 6.30 -11.49
N LYS A 231 -21.82 5.40 -12.02
CA LYS A 231 -22.33 4.25 -12.79
C LYS A 231 -23.05 3.29 -11.86
N LYS A 232 -24.33 3.06 -12.17
CA LYS A 232 -25.24 2.16 -11.48
C LYS A 232 -25.19 0.77 -12.12
N VAL A 233 -25.12 -0.27 -11.32
CA VAL A 233 -25.16 -1.67 -11.78
C VAL A 233 -26.04 -2.52 -10.88
N PRO A 234 -26.78 -3.50 -11.44
CA PRO A 234 -27.63 -4.38 -10.65
C PRO A 234 -26.81 -5.31 -9.74
N LYS A 235 -27.48 -5.98 -8.82
CA LYS A 235 -26.90 -7.05 -7.97
C LYS A 235 -26.79 -8.38 -8.79
N PRO A 236 -25.67 -9.14 -8.71
CA PRO A 236 -24.42 -8.80 -8.05
C PRO A 236 -23.66 -7.67 -8.79
N PRO A 237 -22.98 -6.76 -8.06
CA PRO A 237 -22.33 -5.65 -8.71
C PRO A 237 -21.17 -6.12 -9.59
N THR A 238 -21.20 -5.74 -10.87
CA THR A 238 -20.08 -5.95 -11.78
C THR A 238 -19.84 -4.68 -12.58
N PHE A 239 -18.76 -3.99 -12.27
CA PHE A 239 -18.35 -2.77 -12.94
C PHE A 239 -17.36 -3.09 -14.03
N VAL A 240 -17.66 -2.68 -15.25
CA VAL A 240 -16.82 -2.89 -16.43
C VAL A 240 -16.32 -1.55 -16.93
N SER A 241 -15.01 -1.43 -17.09
CA SER A 241 -14.32 -0.30 -17.71
C SER A 241 -13.16 -0.80 -18.55
N THR A 242 -12.45 0.07 -19.25
CA THR A 242 -11.33 -0.27 -20.11
C THR A 242 -10.28 -1.09 -19.34
N GLY A 243 -10.14 -2.35 -19.72
CA GLY A 243 -9.11 -3.25 -19.19
C GLY A 243 -9.46 -3.98 -17.90
N PHE A 244 -10.66 -3.84 -17.33
CA PHE A 244 -11.06 -4.64 -16.16
C PHE A 244 -12.57 -4.87 -16.02
N SER A 245 -12.89 -5.93 -15.28
CA SER A 245 -14.21 -6.21 -14.72
C SER A 245 -14.03 -6.56 -13.24
N ARG A 246 -14.68 -5.82 -12.33
CA ARG A 246 -14.53 -5.98 -10.88
C ARG A 246 -15.83 -5.72 -10.15
N THR A 247 -15.96 -6.35 -8.99
CA THR A 247 -17.10 -6.17 -8.08
C THR A 247 -16.89 -5.06 -7.06
N LEU A 248 -15.63 -4.78 -6.70
CA LEU A 248 -15.24 -3.84 -5.66
C LEU A 248 -13.98 -3.05 -6.04
N PRO A 249 -13.87 -1.77 -5.66
CA PRO A 249 -12.59 -1.10 -5.55
C PRO A 249 -11.79 -1.64 -4.34
N PRO A 250 -10.45 -1.48 -4.30
CA PRO A 250 -9.62 -0.82 -5.30
C PRO A 250 -9.33 -1.70 -6.51
N VAL A 251 -9.28 -1.11 -7.70
CA VAL A 251 -9.03 -1.85 -8.97
C VAL A 251 -7.59 -1.67 -9.49
N HIS A 252 -6.85 -0.71 -8.93
CA HIS A 252 -5.47 -0.43 -9.24
C HIS A 252 -4.77 0.22 -8.02
N PRO A 253 -3.43 0.25 -7.97
CA PRO A 253 -2.71 1.00 -6.94
C PRO A 253 -3.19 2.46 -6.88
N ARG A 254 -3.33 3.01 -5.66
CA ARG A 254 -3.85 4.35 -5.38
C ARG A 254 -5.32 4.60 -5.80
N CYS A 255 -6.10 3.56 -5.97
CA CYS A 255 -7.54 3.69 -6.17
C CYS A 255 -8.20 4.16 -4.87
N ARG A 256 -8.96 5.25 -4.93
CA ARG A 256 -9.67 5.88 -3.81
C ARG A 256 -11.19 5.86 -4.01
N CYS A 257 -11.64 4.92 -4.82
CA CYS A 257 -13.06 4.76 -5.08
C CYS A 257 -13.73 3.93 -3.98
N SER A 258 -15.02 4.10 -3.83
CA SER A 258 -15.90 3.26 -3.03
C SER A 258 -17.12 2.83 -3.82
N ILE A 259 -17.90 1.89 -3.28
CA ILE A 259 -19.23 1.59 -3.78
C ILE A 259 -20.27 1.99 -2.73
N LEU A 260 -21.43 2.42 -3.20
CA LEU A 260 -22.57 2.77 -2.36
C LEU A 260 -23.80 1.96 -2.81
N PRO A 261 -24.63 1.49 -1.87
CA PRO A 261 -25.88 0.83 -2.21
C PRO A 261 -26.91 1.83 -2.72
N VAL A 262 -27.87 1.36 -3.52
CA VAL A 262 -29.06 2.10 -3.96
C VAL A 262 -30.27 1.21 -3.77
N TYR A 263 -31.28 1.73 -3.13
CA TYR A 263 -32.51 1.04 -2.78
C TYR A 263 -33.67 1.38 -3.73
#